data_1c7db13c00f38506a0120a54ad123b0c
#
_entry.id   1c7db13c00f38506a0120a54ad123b0c
#
_cell.length_a   1.000
_cell.length_b   1.000
_cell.length_c   1.000
_cell.angle_alpha   90.00
_cell.angle_beta   90.00
_cell.angle_gamma   90.00
#
_symmetry.space_group_name_H-M   'P 1'
#
loop_
_entity.id
_entity.type
_entity.pdbx_description
1 polymer ?
#
loop_
_entity_poly.entity_id
_entity_poly.type
_entity_poly.pdbx_seq_one_letter_code
_entity_poly.pdbx_strand_id
1 'polypeptide(L)'
;DNSKLKNTIELEFSELFTRGGNVNLKYLKLFPELPETEIELKSIASKFDKNSKLYLREDFNENNINSINLKKYKVVSFASHALVVGEIDGLSEPAIVLSLPKKATVDNDGLLTTSEIIKLDLDSDLVILSACNTASSSGKTNSEALSGLATSFFYSGARSLLVTHWSIISETSVDLVSDTFDYLAETNGDLSLALTKAKIKMMENKKTSHPIYWAPYTLVGRSQINKL
;
A
#
# COMPACT_ATOMS: atom_id res chain seq x y z
N ASP A 1 18.39 26.96 1.29
CA ASP A 1 17.43 27.54 0.32
C ASP A 1 16.24 26.58 0.06
N ASN A 2 15.73 26.04 1.17
CA ASN A 2 14.61 25.07 1.15
C ASN A 2 13.26 25.67 0.68
N SER A 3 13.10 26.99 0.73
CA SER A 3 11.87 27.67 0.29
C SER A 3 11.70 27.69 -1.23
N LYS A 4 12.80 27.85 -1.97
CA LYS A 4 12.77 27.82 -3.44
C LYS A 4 12.54 26.40 -3.97
N LEU A 5 13.14 25.38 -3.31
CA LEU A 5 12.92 23.98 -3.67
C LEU A 5 11.46 23.57 -3.41
N LYS A 6 10.90 24.02 -2.29
CA LYS A 6 9.51 23.74 -1.90
C LYS A 6 8.50 24.39 -2.86
N ASN A 7 8.70 25.66 -3.21
CA ASN A 7 7.87 26.37 -4.19
C ASN A 7 8.01 25.80 -5.61
N THR A 8 9.20 25.35 -5.99
CA THR A 8 9.40 24.72 -7.31
C THR A 8 8.70 23.36 -7.38
N ILE A 9 8.77 22.58 -6.29
CA ILE A 9 8.06 21.30 -6.21
C ILE A 9 6.54 21.51 -6.21
N GLU A 10 5.99 22.45 -5.43
CA GLU A 10 4.55 22.73 -5.40
C GLU A 10 4.01 23.24 -6.75
N LEU A 11 4.75 24.13 -7.44
CA LEU A 11 4.37 24.60 -8.78
C LEU A 11 4.43 23.49 -9.83
N GLU A 12 5.39 22.59 -9.70
CA GLU A 12 5.54 21.45 -10.59
C GLU A 12 4.49 20.37 -10.35
N PHE A 13 4.04 20.14 -9.12
CA PHE A 13 2.96 19.21 -8.80
C PHE A 13 1.61 19.63 -9.42
N SER A 14 1.36 20.91 -9.61
CA SER A 14 0.14 21.41 -10.27
C SER A 14 0.01 21.00 -11.75
N GLU A 15 1.11 20.60 -12.38
CA GLU A 15 1.14 20.14 -13.77
C GLU A 15 0.94 18.60 -13.91
N LEU A 16 0.82 17.86 -12.80
CA LEU A 16 0.61 16.41 -12.83
C LEU A 16 -0.66 15.99 -13.56
N PHE A 17 -1.69 16.83 -13.46
CA PHE A 17 -2.96 16.59 -14.13
C PHE A 17 -3.20 17.67 -15.19
N THR A 18 -3.08 17.30 -16.46
CA THR A 18 -3.54 18.13 -17.54
C THR A 18 -5.06 18.13 -17.59
N ARG A 19 -5.67 19.18 -18.18
CA ARG A 19 -7.12 19.32 -18.42
C ARG A 19 -7.68 18.21 -19.34
N GLY A 20 -7.60 16.97 -18.93
CA GLY A 20 -8.03 15.80 -19.70
C GLY A 20 -7.79 14.51 -18.95
N GLY A 21 -7.40 14.58 -17.66
CA GLY A 21 -7.23 13.40 -16.81
C GLY A 21 -5.94 12.61 -17.04
N ASN A 22 -5.01 13.10 -17.86
CA ASN A 22 -3.71 12.45 -18.04
C ASN A 22 -2.73 12.93 -16.97
N VAL A 23 -2.17 11.99 -16.23
CA VAL A 23 -1.11 12.26 -15.25
C VAL A 23 0.17 12.69 -15.95
N ASN A 24 0.80 13.76 -15.49
CA ASN A 24 2.13 14.12 -15.97
C ASN A 24 3.18 13.23 -15.31
N LEU A 25 3.67 12.23 -16.03
CA LEU A 25 4.65 11.24 -15.55
C LEU A 25 5.95 11.85 -14.99
N LYS A 26 6.26 13.09 -15.35
CA LYS A 26 7.51 13.74 -14.96
C LYS A 26 7.62 13.86 -13.44
N TYR A 27 6.51 14.11 -12.77
CA TYR A 27 6.50 14.33 -11.31
C TYR A 27 6.38 13.06 -10.50
N LEU A 28 5.65 12.07 -11.00
CA LEU A 28 5.62 10.74 -10.35
C LEU A 28 7.01 10.09 -10.33
N LYS A 29 7.89 10.42 -11.29
CA LYS A 29 9.29 9.99 -11.30
C LYS A 29 10.16 10.62 -10.20
N LEU A 30 9.68 11.66 -9.52
CA LEU A 30 10.40 12.29 -8.40
C LEU A 30 10.17 11.58 -7.08
N PHE A 31 9.19 10.66 -7.00
CA PHE A 31 9.04 9.85 -5.80
C PHE A 31 10.24 8.94 -5.61
N PRO A 32 10.77 8.83 -4.39
CA PRO A 32 11.90 7.95 -4.12
C PRO A 32 11.49 6.50 -4.37
N GLU A 33 12.42 5.72 -4.91
CA GLU A 33 12.25 4.27 -4.98
C GLU A 33 12.16 3.69 -3.56
N LEU A 34 11.39 2.61 -3.41
CA LEU A 34 11.20 1.88 -2.16
C LEU A 34 11.75 0.45 -2.30
N PRO A 35 13.09 0.27 -2.36
CA PRO A 35 13.68 -1.04 -2.63
C PRO A 35 13.32 -2.10 -1.58
N GLU A 36 13.03 -1.68 -0.34
CA GLU A 36 12.64 -2.56 0.76
C GLU A 36 11.29 -3.24 0.51
N THR A 37 10.41 -2.63 -0.28
CA THR A 37 9.10 -3.21 -0.61
C THR A 37 9.24 -4.51 -1.40
N GLU A 38 10.29 -4.64 -2.23
CA GLU A 38 10.60 -5.88 -2.92
C GLU A 38 10.97 -6.99 -1.93
N ILE A 39 11.73 -6.66 -0.87
CA ILE A 39 12.13 -7.61 0.19
C ILE A 39 10.88 -8.05 0.96
N GLU A 40 10.01 -7.12 1.33
CA GLU A 40 8.74 -7.39 2.02
C GLU A 40 7.87 -8.36 1.20
N LEU A 41 7.61 -8.03 -0.07
CA LEU A 41 6.75 -8.84 -0.92
C LEU A 41 7.34 -10.24 -1.16
N LYS A 42 8.65 -10.37 -1.32
CA LYS A 42 9.33 -11.67 -1.43
C LYS A 42 9.22 -12.47 -0.13
N SER A 43 9.35 -11.82 1.03
CA SER A 43 9.18 -12.46 2.32
C SER A 43 7.76 -12.99 2.49
N ILE A 44 6.74 -12.17 2.20
CA ILE A 44 5.35 -12.60 2.23
C ILE A 44 5.14 -13.78 1.27
N ALA A 45 5.58 -13.67 0.03
CA ALA A 45 5.40 -14.70 -1.00
C ALA A 45 6.02 -16.03 -0.58
N SER A 46 7.15 -16.02 0.12
CA SER A 46 7.82 -17.24 0.61
C SER A 46 7.00 -18.05 1.62
N LYS A 47 5.97 -17.44 2.23
CA LYS A 47 5.07 -18.11 3.19
C LYS A 47 3.97 -18.92 2.50
N PHE A 48 3.78 -18.77 1.19
CA PHE A 48 2.66 -19.34 0.41
C PHE A 48 3.09 -20.38 -0.64
N ASP A 49 4.27 -20.97 -0.51
CA ASP A 49 4.81 -21.96 -1.43
C ASP A 49 4.77 -21.49 -2.91
N LYS A 50 4.36 -22.39 -3.82
CA LYS A 50 4.31 -22.12 -5.27
C LYS A 50 3.07 -21.35 -5.72
N ASN A 51 2.16 -21.00 -4.83
CA ASN A 51 0.88 -20.38 -5.17
C ASN A 51 0.94 -18.84 -5.15
N SER A 52 2.09 -18.27 -4.86
CA SER A 52 2.29 -16.81 -4.87
C SER A 52 2.72 -16.31 -6.25
N LYS A 53 2.32 -15.09 -6.60
CA LYS A 53 2.73 -14.39 -7.80
C LYS A 53 3.17 -12.98 -7.43
N LEU A 54 4.36 -12.60 -7.89
CA LEU A 54 4.94 -11.30 -7.65
C LEU A 54 4.90 -10.46 -8.93
N TYR A 55 4.50 -9.21 -8.79
CA TYR A 55 4.59 -8.18 -9.80
C TYR A 55 5.47 -7.08 -9.22
N LEU A 56 6.70 -6.98 -9.67
CA LEU A 56 7.70 -6.07 -9.13
C LEU A 56 8.14 -5.09 -10.20
N ARG A 57 8.56 -3.91 -9.78
CA ARG A 57 9.10 -2.89 -10.68
C ARG A 57 8.18 -2.64 -11.88
N GLU A 58 8.68 -2.74 -13.10
CA GLU A 58 7.94 -2.48 -14.35
C GLU A 58 6.70 -3.36 -14.52
N ASP A 59 6.66 -4.53 -13.91
CA ASP A 59 5.49 -5.43 -13.93
C ASP A 59 4.35 -4.97 -13.01
N PHE A 60 4.63 -4.10 -12.05
CA PHE A 60 3.61 -3.52 -11.17
C PHE A 60 2.94 -2.32 -11.88
N ASN A 61 2.07 -2.58 -12.82
CA ASN A 61 1.37 -1.60 -13.64
C ASN A 61 -0.11 -1.96 -13.82
N GLU A 62 -0.93 -0.99 -14.25
CA GLU A 62 -2.39 -1.14 -14.39
C GLU A 62 -2.76 -2.24 -15.39
N ASN A 63 -2.04 -2.35 -16.52
CA ASN A 63 -2.32 -3.39 -17.51
C ASN A 63 -2.20 -4.79 -16.92
N ASN A 64 -1.16 -5.03 -16.12
CA ASN A 64 -0.99 -6.31 -15.44
C ASN A 64 -2.07 -6.51 -14.36
N ILE A 65 -2.34 -5.51 -13.53
CA ILE A 65 -3.38 -5.59 -12.50
C ILE A 65 -4.73 -5.93 -13.13
N ASN A 66 -5.13 -5.25 -14.19
CA ASN A 66 -6.39 -5.46 -14.89
C ASN A 66 -6.48 -6.82 -15.62
N SER A 67 -5.33 -7.42 -15.93
CA SER A 67 -5.27 -8.75 -16.59
C SER A 67 -5.35 -9.93 -15.62
N ILE A 68 -5.16 -9.69 -14.31
CA ILE A 68 -5.11 -10.75 -13.29
C ILE A 68 -6.52 -11.12 -12.84
N ASN A 69 -6.80 -12.41 -12.75
CA ASN A 69 -7.98 -12.86 -12.00
C ASN A 69 -7.68 -12.84 -10.50
N LEU A 70 -7.96 -11.70 -9.86
CA LEU A 70 -7.67 -11.46 -8.46
C LEU A 70 -8.53 -12.29 -7.49
N LYS A 71 -9.70 -12.78 -7.91
CA LYS A 71 -10.53 -13.71 -7.11
C LYS A 71 -9.82 -14.98 -6.68
N LYS A 72 -8.75 -15.38 -7.39
CA LYS A 72 -8.00 -16.59 -7.05
C LYS A 72 -7.08 -16.42 -5.84
N TYR A 73 -6.82 -15.18 -5.41
CA TYR A 73 -5.85 -14.90 -4.37
C TYR A 73 -6.54 -14.56 -3.05
N LYS A 74 -6.23 -15.33 -2.01
CA LYS A 74 -6.76 -15.10 -0.66
C LYS A 74 -6.04 -13.97 0.06
N VAL A 75 -4.79 -13.72 -0.33
CA VAL A 75 -4.00 -12.56 0.15
C VAL A 75 -3.53 -11.76 -1.05
N VAL A 76 -3.75 -10.45 -1.01
CA VAL A 76 -3.24 -9.49 -2.00
C VAL A 76 -2.46 -8.42 -1.24
N SER A 77 -1.25 -8.11 -1.68
CA SER A 77 -0.40 -7.12 -1.02
C SER A 77 0.04 -6.03 -2.00
N PHE A 78 -0.14 -4.79 -1.60
CA PHE A 78 0.36 -3.60 -2.28
C PHE A 78 1.41 -2.94 -1.39
N ALA A 79 2.65 -2.84 -1.89
CA ALA A 79 3.75 -2.19 -1.21
C ALA A 79 4.31 -1.09 -2.13
N SER A 80 3.82 0.14 -1.94
CA SER A 80 4.15 1.28 -2.80
C SER A 80 3.80 2.59 -2.09
N HIS A 81 3.99 3.72 -2.77
CA HIS A 81 3.45 5.00 -2.31
C HIS A 81 1.93 5.04 -2.46
N ALA A 82 1.26 5.69 -1.52
CA ALA A 82 -0.15 6.07 -1.64
C ALA A 82 -0.26 7.59 -1.61
N LEU A 83 -1.12 8.12 -2.45
CA LEU A 83 -1.43 9.53 -2.57
C LEU A 83 -2.82 9.81 -2.02
N VAL A 84 -2.96 10.94 -1.35
CA VAL A 84 -4.24 11.40 -0.83
C VAL A 84 -4.71 12.67 -1.53
N VAL A 85 -6.01 12.91 -1.51
CA VAL A 85 -6.60 14.12 -2.11
C VAL A 85 -5.94 15.37 -1.52
N GLY A 86 -5.46 16.26 -2.39
CA GLY A 86 -4.80 17.49 -2.02
C GLY A 86 -3.29 17.39 -1.80
N GLU A 87 -2.68 16.22 -1.91
CA GLU A 87 -1.21 16.09 -1.98
C GLU A 87 -0.68 16.53 -3.33
N ILE A 88 -1.47 16.33 -4.36
CA ILE A 88 -1.17 16.71 -5.72
C ILE A 88 -2.37 17.48 -6.28
N ASP A 89 -2.12 18.63 -6.90
CA ASP A 89 -3.17 19.39 -7.55
C ASP A 89 -3.83 18.58 -8.67
N GLY A 90 -5.16 18.53 -8.64
CA GLY A 90 -5.96 17.78 -9.60
C GLY A 90 -6.21 16.32 -9.23
N LEU A 91 -5.59 15.78 -8.17
CA LEU A 91 -5.92 14.46 -7.65
C LEU A 91 -7.28 14.55 -6.91
N SER A 92 -8.32 14.02 -7.55
CA SER A 92 -9.69 14.09 -7.04
C SER A 92 -10.05 12.96 -6.08
N GLU A 93 -9.26 11.91 -6.05
CA GLU A 93 -9.46 10.73 -5.20
C GLU A 93 -8.12 10.10 -4.79
N PRO A 94 -8.05 9.40 -3.65
CA PRO A 94 -6.83 8.71 -3.25
C PRO A 94 -6.40 7.65 -4.26
N ALA A 95 -5.09 7.40 -4.36
CA ALA A 95 -4.54 6.44 -5.32
C ALA A 95 -3.28 5.75 -4.76
N ILE A 96 -3.01 4.54 -5.26
CA ILE A 96 -1.73 3.84 -5.08
C ILE A 96 -0.87 4.14 -6.31
N VAL A 97 0.38 4.52 -6.09
CA VAL A 97 1.34 4.75 -7.18
C VAL A 97 1.83 3.42 -7.71
N LEU A 98 1.69 3.23 -9.01
CA LEU A 98 2.18 2.07 -9.74
C LEU A 98 3.44 2.44 -10.54
N SER A 99 4.02 1.45 -11.21
CA SER A 99 5.11 1.70 -12.15
C SER A 99 4.61 2.44 -13.38
N LEU A 100 5.33 3.50 -13.71
CA LEU A 100 4.90 4.47 -14.70
C LEU A 100 5.02 3.92 -16.11
N PRO A 101 4.00 4.07 -16.95
CA PRO A 101 4.08 3.72 -18.36
C PRO A 101 4.99 4.70 -19.10
N LYS A 102 5.54 4.27 -20.24
CA LYS A 102 6.32 5.18 -21.12
C LYS A 102 5.49 6.35 -21.65
N LYS A 103 4.20 6.12 -21.80
CA LYS A 103 3.20 7.12 -22.22
C LYS A 103 1.93 6.86 -21.43
N ALA A 104 1.44 7.86 -20.69
CA ALA A 104 0.19 7.77 -19.96
C ALA A 104 -1.03 7.73 -20.90
N THR A 105 -2.00 6.95 -20.51
CA THR A 105 -3.36 6.94 -21.06
C THR A 105 -4.35 6.99 -19.90
N VAL A 106 -5.63 7.16 -20.17
CA VAL A 106 -6.67 7.19 -19.12
C VAL A 106 -6.74 5.89 -18.33
N ASP A 107 -6.45 4.76 -19.00
CA ASP A 107 -6.53 3.41 -18.40
C ASP A 107 -5.15 2.88 -17.98
N ASN A 108 -4.09 3.67 -18.09
CA ASN A 108 -2.74 3.30 -17.70
C ASN A 108 -1.92 4.57 -17.51
N ASP A 109 -2.10 5.22 -16.38
CA ASP A 109 -1.46 6.50 -16.03
C ASP A 109 -0.46 6.38 -14.87
N GLY A 110 -0.33 5.19 -14.30
CA GLY A 110 0.56 4.90 -13.18
C GLY A 110 -0.06 5.14 -11.82
N LEU A 111 -1.37 5.32 -11.76
CA LEU A 111 -2.14 5.44 -10.51
C LEU A 111 -3.26 4.39 -10.48
N LEU A 112 -3.39 3.73 -9.37
CA LEU A 112 -4.55 2.88 -9.08
C LEU A 112 -5.46 3.64 -8.13
N THR A 113 -6.43 4.32 -8.69
CA THR A 113 -7.37 5.20 -7.97
C THR A 113 -8.43 4.41 -7.20
N THR A 114 -9.12 5.05 -6.24
CA THR A 114 -10.22 4.42 -5.51
C THR A 114 -11.33 3.93 -6.44
N SER A 115 -11.65 4.68 -7.49
CA SER A 115 -12.63 4.29 -8.51
C SER A 115 -12.21 3.05 -9.32
N GLU A 116 -10.93 2.83 -9.52
CA GLU A 116 -10.38 1.65 -10.18
C GLU A 116 -10.29 0.46 -9.21
N ILE A 117 -9.87 0.71 -7.96
CA ILE A 117 -9.84 -0.32 -6.91
C ILE A 117 -11.22 -0.95 -6.71
N ILE A 118 -12.30 -0.17 -6.72
CA ILE A 118 -13.68 -0.68 -6.60
C ILE A 118 -14.02 -1.67 -7.74
N LYS A 119 -13.41 -1.52 -8.91
CA LYS A 119 -13.63 -2.41 -10.07
C LYS A 119 -12.79 -3.69 -10.00
N LEU A 120 -11.81 -3.76 -9.10
CA LEU A 120 -11.03 -4.98 -8.87
C LEU A 120 -11.96 -6.04 -8.29
N ASP A 121 -12.10 -7.15 -8.98
CA ASP A 121 -13.01 -8.23 -8.56
C ASP A 121 -12.26 -9.17 -7.61
N LEU A 122 -12.24 -8.82 -6.31
CA LEU A 122 -11.55 -9.55 -5.25
C LEU A 122 -12.47 -10.61 -4.58
N ASP A 123 -11.86 -11.66 -4.05
CA ASP A 123 -12.44 -12.59 -3.07
C ASP A 123 -11.40 -12.88 -1.99
N SER A 124 -10.72 -11.82 -1.54
CA SER A 124 -9.54 -11.94 -0.68
C SER A 124 -9.91 -11.93 0.79
N ASP A 125 -9.30 -12.81 1.56
CA ASP A 125 -9.43 -12.83 3.02
C ASP A 125 -8.62 -11.66 3.64
N LEU A 126 -7.52 -11.27 2.99
CA LEU A 126 -6.66 -10.16 3.45
C LEU A 126 -6.13 -9.35 2.27
N VAL A 127 -6.23 -8.03 2.37
CA VAL A 127 -5.44 -7.09 1.57
C VAL A 127 -4.46 -6.36 2.49
N ILE A 128 -3.19 -6.33 2.12
CA ILE A 128 -2.13 -5.62 2.84
C ILE A 128 -1.81 -4.35 2.07
N LEU A 129 -1.86 -3.23 2.75
CA LEU A 129 -1.49 -1.93 2.21
C LEU A 129 -0.27 -1.39 2.97
N SER A 130 0.91 -1.84 2.55
CA SER A 130 2.19 -1.28 2.99
C SER A 130 2.52 -0.05 2.15
N ALA A 131 1.65 0.95 2.23
CA ALA A 131 1.76 2.17 1.47
C ALA A 131 2.06 3.32 2.45
N CYS A 132 3.30 3.74 2.47
CA CYS A 132 3.75 4.85 3.28
C CYS A 132 3.65 6.14 2.49
N ASN A 133 2.60 6.88 2.67
CA ASN A 133 2.65 8.32 2.51
C ASN A 133 1.50 9.01 3.24
N THR A 134 1.53 8.95 4.55
CA THR A 134 0.57 9.67 5.38
C THR A 134 1.20 10.88 6.06
N ALA A 135 2.48 11.08 5.87
CA ALA A 135 3.17 12.27 6.32
C ALA A 135 3.02 13.40 5.31
N SER A 136 1.80 13.91 5.06
CA SER A 136 1.71 15.22 4.44
C SER A 136 2.30 16.25 5.40
N SER A 137 3.30 16.97 4.91
CA SER A 137 3.94 18.09 5.64
C SER A 137 2.97 19.23 5.96
N SER A 138 1.69 19.12 5.63
CA SER A 138 0.64 20.13 5.80
C SER A 138 -0.15 20.03 7.10
N GLY A 139 0.13 19.05 7.96
CA GLY A 139 -0.56 18.92 9.26
C GLY A 139 -2.05 18.60 9.18
N LYS A 140 -2.59 18.35 7.99
CA LYS A 140 -3.97 17.89 7.83
C LYS A 140 -4.01 16.39 8.11
N THR A 141 -4.91 16.00 8.98
CA THR A 141 -5.13 14.59 9.34
C THR A 141 -5.64 13.80 8.15
N ASN A 142 -4.79 12.94 7.60
CA ASN A 142 -5.10 12.09 6.43
C ASN A 142 -5.93 10.85 6.79
N SER A 143 -6.59 10.83 7.95
CA SER A 143 -7.43 9.72 8.38
C SER A 143 -8.57 9.42 7.41
N GLU A 144 -9.13 10.45 6.78
CA GLU A 144 -10.22 10.29 5.79
C GLU A 144 -9.73 9.66 4.48
N ALA A 145 -8.50 9.95 4.07
CA ALA A 145 -7.94 9.41 2.84
C ALA A 145 -7.60 7.92 2.94
N LEU A 146 -7.03 7.50 4.07
CA LEU A 146 -6.84 6.09 4.35
C LEU A 146 -8.19 5.36 4.40
N SER A 147 -9.24 6.01 4.96
CA SER A 147 -10.58 5.46 4.97
C SER A 147 -11.13 5.28 3.54
N GLY A 148 -10.81 6.18 2.62
CA GLY A 148 -11.22 6.09 1.21
C GLY A 148 -10.63 4.87 0.50
N LEU A 149 -9.31 4.67 0.58
CA LEU A 149 -8.64 3.48 0.04
C LEU A 149 -9.15 2.19 0.70
N ALA A 150 -9.21 2.16 2.03
CA ALA A 150 -9.72 1.00 2.76
C ALA A 150 -11.15 0.64 2.34
N THR A 151 -12.01 1.66 2.24
CA THR A 151 -13.40 1.49 1.81
C THR A 151 -13.48 0.91 0.39
N SER A 152 -12.65 1.40 -0.55
CA SER A 152 -12.65 0.91 -1.94
C SER A 152 -12.26 -0.58 -2.04
N PHE A 153 -11.30 -1.03 -1.22
CA PHE A 153 -10.92 -2.45 -1.17
C PHE A 153 -12.02 -3.32 -0.57
N PHE A 154 -12.76 -2.85 0.43
CA PHE A 154 -13.93 -3.59 0.92
C PHE A 154 -15.01 -3.72 -0.14
N TYR A 155 -15.30 -2.64 -0.89
CA TYR A 155 -16.25 -2.69 -2.00
C TYR A 155 -15.80 -3.63 -3.12
N SER A 156 -14.50 -3.74 -3.37
CA SER A 156 -13.96 -4.67 -4.37
C SER A 156 -13.95 -6.14 -3.91
N GLY A 157 -14.25 -6.46 -2.63
CA GLY A 157 -14.41 -7.82 -2.12
C GLY A 157 -13.35 -8.28 -1.12
N ALA A 158 -12.54 -7.39 -0.57
CA ALA A 158 -11.65 -7.71 0.55
C ALA A 158 -12.46 -7.92 1.84
N ARG A 159 -12.11 -8.92 2.66
CA ARG A 159 -12.75 -9.20 3.96
C ARG A 159 -12.02 -8.54 5.11
N SER A 160 -10.73 -8.33 4.97
CA SER A 160 -9.89 -7.62 5.95
C SER A 160 -8.75 -6.89 5.27
N LEU A 161 -8.28 -5.85 5.94
CA LEU A 161 -7.18 -5.02 5.52
C LEU A 161 -6.16 -4.93 6.65
N LEU A 162 -4.88 -5.09 6.31
CA LEU A 162 -3.76 -4.69 7.16
C LEU A 162 -3.23 -3.37 6.58
N VAL A 163 -3.43 -2.29 7.32
CA VAL A 163 -3.11 -0.92 6.88
C VAL A 163 -2.14 -0.24 7.83
N THR A 164 -1.51 0.83 7.37
CA THR A 164 -0.62 1.65 8.18
C THR A 164 -1.16 3.08 8.35
N HIS A 165 -1.12 3.61 9.57
CA HIS A 165 -1.64 4.94 9.90
C HIS A 165 -0.65 6.08 9.64
N TRP A 166 0.65 5.78 9.57
CA TRP A 166 1.73 6.73 9.27
C TRP A 166 2.89 6.02 8.59
N SER A 167 3.85 6.81 8.12
CA SER A 167 5.05 6.28 7.46
C SER A 167 5.77 5.29 8.35
N ILE A 168 6.06 4.14 7.79
CA ILE A 168 6.78 3.05 8.44
C ILE A 168 8.26 3.08 8.07
N ILE A 169 9.08 2.55 8.94
CA ILE A 169 10.47 2.27 8.63
C ILE A 169 10.50 0.92 7.92
N SER A 170 10.82 0.96 6.64
CA SER A 170 10.66 -0.16 5.71
C SER A 170 11.31 -1.47 6.18
N GLU A 171 12.50 -1.40 6.79
CA GLU A 171 13.19 -2.58 7.32
C GLU A 171 12.37 -3.31 8.40
N THR A 172 11.72 -2.55 9.30
CA THR A 172 10.93 -3.12 10.39
C THR A 172 9.54 -3.58 9.93
N SER A 173 9.07 -3.04 8.80
CA SER A 173 7.85 -3.50 8.12
C SER A 173 7.98 -4.95 7.69
N VAL A 174 9.10 -5.28 7.04
CA VAL A 174 9.38 -6.66 6.61
C VAL A 174 9.29 -7.63 7.78
N ASP A 175 9.91 -7.29 8.91
CA ASP A 175 9.91 -8.13 10.11
C ASP A 175 8.49 -8.31 10.67
N LEU A 176 7.73 -7.22 10.85
CA LEU A 176 6.40 -7.28 11.44
C LEU A 176 5.43 -8.11 10.58
N VAL A 177 5.41 -7.84 9.28
CA VAL A 177 4.48 -8.54 8.36
C VAL A 177 4.88 -10.00 8.24
N SER A 178 6.17 -10.31 8.09
CA SER A 178 6.67 -11.69 8.04
C SER A 178 6.33 -12.46 9.31
N ASP A 179 6.61 -11.90 10.48
CA ASP A 179 6.30 -12.51 11.78
C ASP A 179 4.79 -12.72 11.96
N THR A 180 3.95 -11.80 11.46
CA THR A 180 2.49 -11.96 11.50
C THR A 180 2.07 -13.21 10.76
N PHE A 181 2.65 -13.50 9.58
CA PHE A 181 2.34 -14.74 8.85
C PHE A 181 2.93 -15.98 9.52
N ASP A 182 4.10 -15.89 10.15
CA ASP A 182 4.65 -17.01 10.92
C ASP A 182 3.74 -17.38 12.09
N TYR A 183 3.23 -16.39 12.83
CA TYR A 183 2.29 -16.64 13.92
C TYR A 183 0.88 -17.05 13.45
N LEU A 184 0.52 -16.79 12.20
CA LEU A 184 -0.82 -17.10 11.70
C LEU A 184 -1.12 -18.61 11.75
N ALA A 185 -0.13 -19.46 11.46
CA ALA A 185 -0.25 -20.90 11.59
C ALA A 185 -0.46 -21.34 13.05
N GLU A 186 0.24 -20.71 13.99
CA GLU A 186 0.11 -21.00 15.43
C GLU A 186 -1.22 -20.53 16.02
N THR A 187 -1.83 -19.50 15.45
CA THR A 187 -3.09 -18.90 15.92
C THR A 187 -4.32 -19.46 15.21
N ASN A 188 -4.18 -20.57 14.48
CA ASN A 188 -5.27 -21.20 13.73
C ASN A 188 -5.99 -20.22 12.78
N GLY A 189 -5.25 -19.32 12.15
CA GLY A 189 -5.79 -18.33 11.21
C GLY A 189 -6.35 -17.07 11.87
N ASP A 190 -6.17 -16.87 13.18
CA ASP A 190 -6.53 -15.61 13.84
C ASP A 190 -5.44 -14.55 13.58
N LEU A 191 -5.70 -13.70 12.58
CA LEU A 191 -4.80 -12.65 12.14
C LEU A 191 -4.61 -11.56 13.22
N SER A 192 -5.65 -11.25 13.99
CA SER A 192 -5.56 -10.26 15.07
C SER A 192 -4.59 -10.72 16.17
N LEU A 193 -4.70 -12.00 16.55
CA LEU A 193 -3.79 -12.59 17.53
C LEU A 193 -2.38 -12.74 16.98
N ALA A 194 -2.24 -13.12 15.70
CA ALA A 194 -0.95 -13.22 15.01
C ALA A 194 -0.24 -11.86 14.95
N LEU A 195 -0.94 -10.82 14.53
CA LEU A 195 -0.41 -9.44 14.51
C LEU A 195 -0.02 -8.97 15.91
N THR A 196 -0.83 -9.29 16.92
CA THR A 196 -0.52 -8.95 18.32
C THR A 196 0.77 -9.62 18.77
N LYS A 197 0.96 -10.92 18.49
CA LYS A 197 2.21 -11.62 18.80
C LYS A 197 3.42 -11.00 18.10
N ALA A 198 3.29 -10.66 16.82
CA ALA A 198 4.36 -9.99 16.07
C ALA A 198 4.73 -8.64 16.69
N LYS A 199 3.74 -7.83 17.07
CA LYS A 199 3.97 -6.56 17.77
C LYS A 199 4.66 -6.74 19.14
N ILE A 200 4.24 -7.73 19.93
CA ILE A 200 4.88 -8.05 21.22
C ILE A 200 6.34 -8.43 21.01
N LYS A 201 6.66 -9.27 20.03
CA LYS A 201 8.04 -9.61 19.67
C LYS A 201 8.88 -8.38 19.35
N MET A 202 8.33 -7.42 18.61
CA MET A 202 9.02 -6.15 18.34
C MET A 202 9.21 -5.29 19.61
N MET A 203 8.20 -5.24 20.49
CA MET A 203 8.29 -4.50 21.75
C MET A 203 9.37 -5.06 22.70
N GLU A 204 9.59 -6.36 22.68
CA GLU A 204 10.61 -7.05 23.49
C GLU A 204 12.02 -6.84 22.96
N ASN A 205 12.19 -6.52 21.68
CA ASN A 205 13.46 -6.26 21.07
C ASN A 205 13.88 -4.79 21.28
N LYS A 206 15.01 -4.58 21.97
CA LYS A 206 15.54 -3.23 22.28
C LYS A 206 15.68 -2.30 21.08
N LYS A 207 15.90 -2.84 19.87
CA LYS A 207 16.04 -2.05 18.64
C LYS A 207 14.70 -1.57 18.07
N THR A 208 13.62 -2.30 18.33
CA THR A 208 12.30 -2.06 17.75
C THR A 208 11.21 -1.81 18.80
N SER A 209 11.59 -1.69 20.09
CA SER A 209 10.63 -1.51 21.19
C SER A 209 9.83 -0.20 21.12
N HIS A 210 10.37 0.84 20.46
CA HIS A 210 9.66 2.11 20.34
C HIS A 210 8.41 1.95 19.44
N PRO A 211 7.25 2.52 19.84
CA PRO A 211 5.97 2.38 19.11
C PRO A 211 6.01 2.77 17.63
N ILE A 212 6.94 3.63 17.21
CA ILE A 212 7.09 4.05 15.81
C ILE A 212 7.27 2.86 14.86
N TYR A 213 7.82 1.74 15.33
CA TYR A 213 8.12 0.56 14.52
C TYR A 213 6.94 -0.39 14.33
N TRP A 214 6.04 -0.51 15.31
CA TRP A 214 4.98 -1.53 15.33
C TRP A 214 3.56 -0.97 15.46
N ALA A 215 3.40 0.22 16.04
CA ALA A 215 2.08 0.81 16.26
C ALA A 215 1.36 1.28 14.98
N PRO A 216 2.04 1.62 13.85
CA PRO A 216 1.35 2.04 12.63
C PRO A 216 0.37 1.02 12.09
N TYR A 217 0.67 -0.27 12.24
CA TYR A 217 -0.12 -1.34 11.65
C TYR A 217 -1.44 -1.58 12.37
N THR A 218 -2.52 -1.59 11.62
CA THR A 218 -3.87 -1.87 12.12
C THR A 218 -4.59 -2.85 11.21
N LEU A 219 -5.21 -3.86 11.83
CA LEU A 219 -6.13 -4.76 11.16
C LEU A 219 -7.54 -4.16 11.18
N VAL A 220 -8.18 -4.10 10.03
CA VAL A 220 -9.57 -3.64 9.86
C VAL A 220 -10.36 -4.76 9.18
N GLY A 221 -11.53 -5.13 9.72
CA GLY A 221 -12.39 -6.17 9.17
C GLY A 221 -12.33 -7.47 9.97
N ARG A 222 -12.40 -8.62 9.30
CA ARG A 222 -12.41 -9.94 9.96
C ARG A 222 -11.03 -10.32 10.48
N SER A 223 -10.97 -10.91 11.67
CA SER A 223 -9.71 -11.43 12.20
C SER A 223 -9.40 -12.85 11.71
N GLN A 224 -10.41 -13.62 11.37
CA GLN A 224 -10.23 -15.00 10.96
C GLN A 224 -10.00 -15.13 9.46
N ILE A 225 -8.86 -15.71 9.10
CA ILE A 225 -8.54 -16.12 7.74
C ILE A 225 -8.73 -17.63 7.63
N ASN A 226 -9.38 -18.09 6.56
CA ASN A 226 -9.42 -19.51 6.24
C ASN A 226 -7.99 -20.01 5.96
N LYS A 227 -7.72 -21.31 6.24
CA LYS A 227 -6.39 -21.90 6.01
C LYS A 227 -5.84 -21.46 4.64
N LEU A 228 -4.72 -20.76 4.69
CA LEU A 228 -3.94 -20.33 3.55
C LEU A 228 -3.22 -21.51 2.91
#